data_7a41c2f9dd2d8916bfb39cf2b95d4e3d
#
_entry.id   7a41c2f9dd2d8916bfb39cf2b95d4e3d
#
_cell.length_a   1.000
_cell.length_b   1.000
_cell.length_c   1.000
_cell.angle_alpha   90.00
_cell.angle_beta   90.00
_cell.angle_gamma   90.00
#
_symmetry.space_group_name_H-M   'P 1'
#
loop_
_entity.id
_entity.type
_entity.pdbx_description
1 polymer ?
#
loop_
_entity_poly.entity_id
_entity_poly.type
_entity_poly.pdbx_seq_one_letter_code
_entity_poly.pdbx_strand_id
1 'polypeptide(L)'
;MDELVVKDLIDRLIDLSFAEDIGDGDHTTLSCIPADAMGKSKLLIKEEGILAGIEVAKEVFRRFDPTMKVEVFIQDGTHVKPGDVAMVVEGKVQSLLQTERLMLNIMQRMSGIATMTNKYVKKLEGTKTRVLDTRKTTPGMRIMEKMAVKIGGGGNHRIGLFDMILLKDNHVDFAGGIHNAVSRAKEYCKAKVRT
;
A
#
# COMPACT_ATOMS: atom_id res chain seq x y z
N MET A 1 -14.38 1.46 -4.02
CA MET A 1 -13.66 1.17 -5.28
C MET A 1 -13.71 -0.33 -5.45
N ASP A 2 -13.98 -0.77 -6.65
CA ASP A 2 -14.03 -2.18 -7.01
C ASP A 2 -12.67 -2.84 -6.70
N GLU A 3 -12.68 -4.06 -6.15
CA GLU A 3 -11.45 -4.81 -5.81
C GLU A 3 -10.58 -5.06 -7.05
N LEU A 4 -11.20 -5.24 -8.21
CA LEU A 4 -10.48 -5.37 -9.49
C LEU A 4 -9.69 -4.12 -9.85
N VAL A 5 -10.23 -2.92 -9.59
CA VAL A 5 -9.53 -1.65 -9.84
C VAL A 5 -8.38 -1.44 -8.85
N VAL A 6 -8.57 -1.85 -7.61
CA VAL A 6 -7.50 -1.80 -6.59
C VAL A 6 -6.35 -2.68 -7.01
N LYS A 7 -6.66 -3.93 -7.41
CA LYS A 7 -5.66 -4.88 -7.86
C LYS A 7 -4.90 -4.36 -9.09
N ASP A 8 -5.59 -3.86 -10.11
CA ASP A 8 -4.97 -3.31 -11.32
C ASP A 8 -3.99 -2.16 -11.01
N LEU A 9 -4.34 -1.26 -10.08
CA LEU A 9 -3.45 -0.16 -9.68
C LEU A 9 -2.21 -0.64 -8.93
N ILE A 10 -2.33 -1.66 -8.10
CA ILE A 10 -1.19 -2.30 -7.43
C ILE A 10 -0.29 -2.98 -8.46
N ASP A 11 -0.87 -3.76 -9.35
CA ASP A 11 -0.18 -4.50 -10.40
C ASP A 11 0.65 -3.56 -11.30
N ARG A 12 0.05 -2.46 -11.76
CA ARG A 12 0.75 -1.44 -12.58
C ARG A 12 1.91 -0.77 -11.84
N LEU A 13 1.75 -0.52 -10.53
CA LEU A 13 2.83 0.05 -9.75
C LEU A 13 4.00 -0.95 -9.61
N ILE A 14 3.70 -2.21 -9.37
CA ILE A 14 4.71 -3.27 -9.29
C ILE A 14 5.46 -3.40 -10.64
N ASP A 15 4.73 -3.44 -11.76
CA ASP A 15 5.32 -3.53 -13.09
C ASP A 15 6.21 -2.34 -13.42
N LEU A 16 5.74 -1.12 -13.10
CA LEU A 16 6.54 0.10 -13.28
C LEU A 16 7.80 0.06 -12.43
N SER A 17 7.70 -0.41 -11.19
CA SER A 17 8.85 -0.49 -10.27
C SER A 17 9.87 -1.55 -10.72
N PHE A 18 9.43 -2.67 -11.27
CA PHE A 18 10.36 -3.63 -11.89
C PHE A 18 11.04 -3.05 -13.13
N ALA A 19 10.30 -2.33 -13.97
CA ALA A 19 10.90 -1.67 -15.13
C ALA A 19 11.93 -0.60 -14.74
N GLU A 20 11.69 0.12 -13.62
CA GLU A 20 12.61 1.14 -13.09
C GLU A 20 13.88 0.53 -12.47
N ASP A 21 13.73 -0.54 -11.68
CA ASP A 21 14.84 -1.07 -10.85
C ASP A 21 15.67 -2.15 -11.58
N ILE A 22 15.05 -2.94 -12.45
CA ILE A 22 15.71 -4.06 -13.12
C ILE A 22 16.09 -3.71 -14.57
N GLY A 23 15.23 -2.97 -15.29
CA GLY A 23 15.46 -2.61 -16.69
C GLY A 23 15.67 -3.83 -17.58
N ASP A 24 16.83 -3.92 -18.23
CA ASP A 24 17.24 -5.04 -19.08
C ASP A 24 17.93 -6.19 -18.31
N GLY A 25 18.08 -6.07 -16.98
CA GLY A 25 18.55 -7.15 -16.10
C GLY A 25 19.38 -6.68 -14.92
N ASP A 26 19.30 -7.40 -13.82
CA ASP A 26 20.24 -7.28 -12.69
C ASP A 26 21.59 -7.92 -13.07
N HIS A 27 22.47 -7.14 -13.69
CA HIS A 27 23.75 -7.64 -14.20
C HIS A 27 24.66 -8.23 -13.11
N THR A 28 24.56 -7.75 -11.88
CA THR A 28 25.32 -8.30 -10.76
C THR A 28 24.87 -9.72 -10.45
N THR A 29 23.58 -9.88 -10.24
CA THR A 29 22.99 -11.19 -9.96
C THR A 29 23.17 -12.16 -11.13
N LEU A 30 22.89 -11.72 -12.35
CA LEU A 30 22.98 -12.56 -13.55
C LEU A 30 24.43 -13.01 -13.85
N SER A 31 25.44 -12.19 -13.52
CA SER A 31 26.85 -12.53 -13.74
C SER A 31 27.42 -13.46 -12.66
N CYS A 32 26.91 -13.41 -11.43
CA CYS A 32 27.52 -14.10 -10.28
C CYS A 32 26.77 -15.34 -9.83
N ILE A 33 25.47 -15.42 -10.10
CA ILE A 33 24.59 -16.48 -9.53
C ILE A 33 24.15 -17.42 -10.65
N PRO A 34 24.37 -18.74 -10.53
CA PRO A 34 23.84 -19.72 -11.46
C PRO A 34 22.31 -19.64 -11.58
N ALA A 35 21.77 -19.78 -12.80
CA ALA A 35 20.34 -19.63 -13.08
C ALA A 35 19.47 -20.68 -12.39
N ASP A 36 20.02 -21.82 -12.02
CA ASP A 36 19.38 -22.94 -11.34
C ASP A 36 19.60 -22.94 -9.82
N ALA A 37 20.37 -21.98 -9.29
CA ALA A 37 20.63 -21.89 -7.86
C ALA A 37 19.35 -21.62 -7.08
N MET A 38 19.05 -22.49 -6.11
CA MET A 38 17.89 -22.37 -5.22
C MET A 38 18.33 -21.87 -3.84
N GLY A 39 17.47 -21.07 -3.19
CA GLY A 39 17.74 -20.51 -1.89
C GLY A 39 16.51 -20.13 -1.09
N LYS A 40 16.76 -19.63 0.10
CA LYS A 40 15.73 -19.11 1.03
C LYS A 40 16.16 -17.76 1.58
N SER A 41 15.24 -16.81 1.61
CA SER A 41 15.41 -15.53 2.30
C SER A 41 14.38 -15.39 3.43
N LYS A 42 14.73 -14.59 4.45
CA LYS A 42 13.87 -14.31 5.61
C LYS A 42 13.61 -12.82 5.70
N LEU A 43 12.36 -12.43 5.87
CA LEU A 43 12.01 -11.06 6.25
C LEU A 43 12.18 -10.92 7.77
N LEU A 44 13.30 -10.31 8.17
CA LEU A 44 13.65 -10.08 9.57
C LEU A 44 13.25 -8.66 9.97
N ILE A 45 12.48 -8.53 11.04
CA ILE A 45 12.09 -7.24 11.59
C ILE A 45 13.29 -6.59 12.31
N LYS A 46 13.54 -5.31 12.02
CA LYS A 46 14.66 -4.54 12.59
C LYS A 46 14.23 -3.49 13.60
N GLU A 47 12.96 -3.04 13.50
CA GLU A 47 12.38 -2.00 14.36
C GLU A 47 11.01 -2.41 14.86
N GLU A 48 10.62 -1.90 16.03
CA GLU A 48 9.31 -2.12 16.63
C GLU A 48 8.23 -1.31 15.87
N GLY A 49 7.08 -1.93 15.61
CA GLY A 49 5.97 -1.26 14.94
C GLY A 49 4.81 -2.16 14.57
N ILE A 50 3.97 -1.67 13.68
CA ILE A 50 2.87 -2.43 13.08
C ILE A 50 3.32 -2.91 11.70
N LEU A 51 3.32 -4.22 11.50
CA LEU A 51 3.64 -4.82 10.21
C LEU A 51 2.53 -4.53 9.20
N ALA A 52 2.90 -4.10 7.99
CA ALA A 52 1.95 -3.88 6.90
C ALA A 52 2.60 -4.11 5.54
N GLY A 53 1.85 -4.73 4.61
CA GLY A 53 2.25 -4.96 3.24
C GLY A 53 2.53 -6.42 2.88
N ILE A 54 2.21 -7.38 3.74
CA ILE A 54 2.39 -8.82 3.48
C ILE A 54 1.70 -9.26 2.20
N GLU A 55 0.42 -8.87 2.01
CA GLU A 55 -0.32 -9.28 0.80
C GLU A 55 0.26 -8.63 -0.48
N VAL A 56 0.76 -7.40 -0.38
CA VAL A 56 1.44 -6.74 -1.51
C VAL A 56 2.78 -7.41 -1.80
N ALA A 57 3.55 -7.77 -0.76
CA ALA A 57 4.81 -8.51 -0.92
C ALA A 57 4.61 -9.85 -1.63
N LYS A 58 3.57 -10.61 -1.27
CA LYS A 58 3.20 -11.86 -1.96
C LYS A 58 2.91 -11.61 -3.45
N GLU A 59 2.24 -10.50 -3.76
CA GLU A 59 1.95 -10.15 -5.15
C GLU A 59 3.23 -9.75 -5.92
N VAL A 60 4.17 -9.06 -5.29
CA VAL A 60 5.50 -8.76 -5.87
C VAL A 60 6.20 -10.05 -6.29
N PHE A 61 6.29 -11.03 -5.38
CA PHE A 61 6.93 -12.32 -5.68
C PHE A 61 6.20 -13.07 -6.77
N ARG A 62 4.87 -13.19 -6.68
CA ARG A 62 4.05 -13.92 -7.65
C ARG A 62 4.17 -13.35 -9.06
N ARG A 63 4.24 -12.02 -9.20
CA ARG A 63 4.34 -11.36 -10.51
C ARG A 63 5.72 -11.53 -11.13
N PHE A 64 6.76 -11.57 -10.33
CA PHE A 64 8.12 -11.74 -10.83
C PHE A 64 8.43 -13.20 -11.18
N ASP A 65 8.18 -14.10 -10.26
CA ASP A 65 8.39 -15.54 -10.43
C ASP A 65 7.32 -16.33 -9.66
N PRO A 66 6.29 -16.83 -10.34
CA PRO A 66 5.18 -17.55 -9.70
C PRO A 66 5.58 -18.90 -9.08
N THR A 67 6.82 -19.35 -9.30
CA THR A 67 7.34 -20.58 -8.68
C THR A 67 7.87 -20.38 -7.28
N MET A 68 8.07 -19.13 -6.85
CA MET A 68 8.49 -18.81 -5.48
C MET A 68 7.43 -19.22 -4.46
N LYS A 69 7.88 -19.82 -3.36
CA LYS A 69 7.03 -20.25 -2.24
C LYS A 69 7.18 -19.26 -1.10
N VAL A 70 6.07 -18.66 -0.68
CA VAL A 70 6.04 -17.68 0.43
C VAL A 70 5.33 -18.31 1.63
N GLU A 71 6.04 -18.43 2.73
CA GLU A 71 5.50 -18.87 4.02
C GLU A 71 5.44 -17.66 4.97
N VAL A 72 4.24 -17.30 5.42
CA VAL A 72 3.96 -16.12 6.25
C VAL A 72 3.72 -16.55 7.69
N PHE A 73 4.50 -16.00 8.63
CA PHE A 73 4.38 -16.27 10.07
C PHE A 73 3.65 -15.15 10.81
N ILE A 74 3.75 -13.91 10.33
CA ILE A 74 3.14 -12.74 10.96
C ILE A 74 2.31 -11.99 9.92
N GLN A 75 1.05 -11.73 10.27
CA GLN A 75 0.08 -11.07 9.40
C GLN A 75 0.12 -9.54 9.54
N ASP A 76 -0.41 -8.84 8.53
CA ASP A 76 -0.62 -7.39 8.57
C ASP A 76 -1.43 -6.97 9.80
N GLY A 77 -1.08 -5.83 10.40
CA GLY A 77 -1.71 -5.30 11.61
C GLY A 77 -1.13 -5.81 12.92
N THR A 78 -0.25 -6.81 12.86
CA THR A 78 0.40 -7.35 14.06
C THR A 78 1.49 -6.39 14.54
N HIS A 79 1.55 -6.19 15.85
CA HIS A 79 2.67 -5.50 16.50
C HIS A 79 3.91 -6.39 16.51
N VAL A 80 4.99 -5.92 15.95
CA VAL A 80 6.26 -6.64 15.78
C VAL A 80 7.41 -5.95 16.48
N LYS A 81 8.46 -6.72 16.80
CA LYS A 81 9.68 -6.25 17.46
C LYS A 81 10.94 -6.74 16.76
N PRO A 82 12.09 -6.11 17.01
CA PRO A 82 13.37 -6.57 16.46
C PRO A 82 13.63 -8.05 16.74
N GLY A 83 14.04 -8.78 15.70
CA GLY A 83 14.31 -10.22 15.77
C GLY A 83 13.15 -11.11 15.30
N ASP A 84 11.93 -10.60 15.21
CA ASP A 84 10.81 -11.35 14.66
C ASP A 84 11.06 -11.68 13.19
N VAL A 85 10.64 -12.88 12.75
CA VAL A 85 10.66 -13.32 11.35
C VAL A 85 9.24 -13.27 10.82
N ALA A 86 8.95 -12.35 9.90
CA ALA A 86 7.60 -12.16 9.39
C ALA A 86 7.23 -13.16 8.28
N MET A 87 8.17 -13.49 7.39
CA MET A 87 7.98 -14.48 6.33
C MET A 87 9.30 -15.12 5.92
N VAL A 88 9.19 -16.26 5.25
CA VAL A 88 10.28 -16.92 4.52
C VAL A 88 9.86 -17.08 3.07
N VAL A 89 10.77 -16.80 2.15
CA VAL A 89 10.57 -16.99 0.71
C VAL A 89 11.61 -17.96 0.20
N GLU A 90 11.17 -18.98 -0.52
CA GLU A 90 12.02 -20.00 -1.16
C GLU A 90 11.83 -19.96 -2.67
N GLY A 91 12.91 -19.98 -3.42
CA GLY A 91 12.88 -19.98 -4.88
C GLY A 91 14.26 -19.85 -5.50
N LYS A 92 14.30 -19.49 -6.79
CA LYS A 92 15.57 -19.20 -7.46
C LYS A 92 16.26 -18.02 -6.80
N VAL A 93 17.55 -18.14 -6.53
CA VAL A 93 18.35 -17.08 -5.89
C VAL A 93 18.29 -15.79 -6.71
N GLN A 94 18.37 -15.90 -8.04
CA GLN A 94 18.22 -14.73 -8.92
C GLN A 94 16.89 -14.01 -8.71
N SER A 95 15.76 -14.74 -8.61
CA SER A 95 14.44 -14.15 -8.37
C SER A 95 14.33 -13.51 -6.98
N LEU A 96 14.91 -14.17 -5.95
CA LEU A 96 14.93 -13.63 -4.57
C LEU A 96 15.66 -12.28 -4.52
N LEU A 97 16.85 -12.18 -5.14
CA LEU A 97 17.67 -10.97 -5.11
C LEU A 97 17.02 -9.82 -5.88
N GLN A 98 16.44 -10.09 -7.05
CA GLN A 98 15.82 -9.07 -7.89
C GLN A 98 14.49 -8.51 -7.33
N THR A 99 13.80 -9.27 -6.47
CA THR A 99 12.54 -8.82 -5.87
C THR A 99 12.71 -8.18 -4.50
N GLU A 100 13.85 -8.41 -3.84
CA GLU A 100 14.09 -8.00 -2.45
C GLU A 100 13.89 -6.50 -2.24
N ARG A 101 14.52 -5.65 -3.07
CA ARG A 101 14.50 -4.20 -2.86
C ARG A 101 13.10 -3.62 -3.00
N LEU A 102 12.38 -3.98 -4.04
CA LEU A 102 11.01 -3.52 -4.25
C LEU A 102 10.09 -3.94 -3.09
N MET A 103 10.15 -5.21 -2.72
CA MET A 103 9.35 -5.73 -1.59
C MET A 103 9.65 -4.98 -0.30
N LEU A 104 10.93 -4.78 0.05
CA LEU A 104 11.33 -4.05 1.24
C LEU A 104 10.88 -2.60 1.22
N ASN A 105 11.02 -1.88 0.10
CA ASN A 105 10.59 -0.49 -0.03
C ASN A 105 9.09 -0.34 0.22
N ILE A 106 8.28 -1.22 -0.34
CA ILE A 106 6.82 -1.23 -0.14
C ILE A 106 6.48 -1.51 1.32
N MET A 107 7.01 -2.59 1.89
CA MET A 107 6.68 -3.01 3.25
C MET A 107 7.16 -2.01 4.30
N GLN A 108 8.35 -1.44 4.14
CA GLN A 108 8.85 -0.40 5.04
C GLN A 108 7.97 0.85 5.00
N ARG A 109 7.57 1.29 3.81
CA ARG A 109 6.65 2.42 3.64
C ARG A 109 5.31 2.15 4.32
N MET A 110 4.69 1.02 4.03
CA MET A 110 3.39 0.65 4.58
C MET A 110 3.45 0.47 6.11
N SER A 111 4.46 -0.24 6.61
CA SER A 111 4.64 -0.45 8.06
C SER A 111 4.90 0.85 8.81
N GLY A 112 5.68 1.76 8.24
CA GLY A 112 5.89 3.10 8.82
C GLY A 112 4.60 3.90 8.95
N ILE A 113 3.75 3.90 7.91
CA ILE A 113 2.44 4.56 7.93
C ILE A 113 1.49 3.89 8.93
N ALA A 114 1.42 2.55 8.94
CA ALA A 114 0.58 1.79 9.87
C ALA A 114 1.00 2.04 11.33
N THR A 115 2.30 2.04 11.60
CA THR A 115 2.86 2.32 12.92
C THR A 115 2.52 3.73 13.40
N MET A 116 2.70 4.74 12.55
CA MET A 116 2.37 6.12 12.89
C MET A 116 0.86 6.28 13.12
N THR A 117 0.04 5.71 12.25
CA THR A 117 -1.43 5.71 12.41
C THR A 117 -1.84 5.09 13.73
N ASN A 118 -1.28 3.94 14.09
CA ASN A 118 -1.57 3.24 15.34
C ASN A 118 -1.22 4.08 16.58
N LYS A 119 -0.11 4.83 16.53
CA LYS A 119 0.26 5.77 17.60
C LYS A 119 -0.81 6.84 17.82
N TYR A 120 -1.41 7.38 16.76
CA TYR A 120 -2.51 8.33 16.87
C TYR A 120 -3.81 7.67 17.34
N VAL A 121 -4.15 6.51 16.81
CA VAL A 121 -5.35 5.75 17.19
C VAL A 121 -5.33 5.45 18.68
N LYS A 122 -4.21 4.96 19.22
CA LYS A 122 -4.05 4.68 20.65
C LYS A 122 -4.26 5.92 21.54
N LYS A 123 -3.83 7.11 21.08
CA LYS A 123 -4.05 8.36 21.83
C LYS A 123 -5.52 8.81 21.86
N LEU A 124 -6.36 8.30 20.97
CA LEU A 124 -7.76 8.62 20.86
C LEU A 124 -8.67 7.57 21.52
N GLU A 125 -8.09 6.52 22.11
CA GLU A 125 -8.86 5.51 22.85
C GLU A 125 -9.69 6.16 23.95
N GLY A 126 -10.93 5.70 24.10
CA GLY A 126 -11.91 6.29 25.02
C GLY A 126 -12.63 7.54 24.50
N THR A 127 -12.28 8.05 23.33
CA THR A 127 -12.99 9.18 22.68
C THR A 127 -13.86 8.71 21.51
N LYS A 128 -14.72 9.61 20.97
CA LYS A 128 -15.49 9.37 19.74
C LYS A 128 -14.74 9.78 18.48
N THR A 129 -13.50 10.27 18.60
CA THR A 129 -12.70 10.80 17.49
C THR A 129 -12.06 9.66 16.72
N ARG A 130 -11.99 9.79 15.39
CA ARG A 130 -11.34 8.83 14.49
C ARG A 130 -10.22 9.49 13.70
N VAL A 131 -9.13 8.78 13.48
CA VAL A 131 -8.07 9.17 12.53
C VAL A 131 -8.54 8.79 11.13
N LEU A 132 -8.54 9.76 10.22
CA LEU A 132 -8.82 9.56 8.80
C LEU A 132 -7.61 9.98 7.96
N ASP A 133 -7.39 9.28 6.87
CA ASP A 133 -6.39 9.66 5.88
C ASP A 133 -6.84 10.82 4.97
N THR A 134 -6.00 11.19 4.04
CA THR A 134 -6.29 12.22 3.05
C THR A 134 -5.88 11.76 1.64
N ARG A 135 -6.06 12.66 0.64
CA ARG A 135 -5.51 12.47 -0.71
C ARG A 135 -4.07 12.99 -0.88
N LYS A 136 -3.44 13.47 0.19
CA LYS A 136 -2.05 13.97 0.20
C LYS A 136 -1.08 12.79 0.33
N THR A 137 -1.06 11.96 -0.69
CA THR A 137 -0.29 10.72 -0.78
C THR A 137 0.83 10.84 -1.79
N THR A 138 1.83 9.98 -1.70
CA THR A 138 2.86 9.84 -2.73
C THR A 138 2.20 9.44 -4.06
N PRO A 139 2.51 10.12 -5.18
CA PRO A 139 2.00 9.72 -6.49
C PRO A 139 2.24 8.23 -6.76
N GLY A 140 1.19 7.55 -7.27
CA GLY A 140 1.21 6.10 -7.50
C GLY A 140 0.96 5.22 -6.25
N MET A 141 1.36 5.68 -5.06
CA MET A 141 1.31 4.87 -3.82
C MET A 141 -0.01 4.93 -3.04
N ARG A 142 -0.99 5.72 -3.51
CA ARG A 142 -2.21 6.02 -2.71
C ARG A 142 -2.93 4.79 -2.18
N ILE A 143 -3.08 3.76 -3.00
CA ILE A 143 -3.80 2.55 -2.58
C ILE A 143 -3.08 1.89 -1.41
N MET A 144 -1.78 1.67 -1.52
CA MET A 144 -0.97 1.03 -0.49
C MET A 144 -0.89 1.89 0.78
N GLU A 145 -0.73 3.22 0.65
CA GLU A 145 -0.71 4.13 1.80
C GLU A 145 -2.04 4.16 2.56
N LYS A 146 -3.17 4.13 1.83
CA LYS A 146 -4.50 4.04 2.46
C LYS A 146 -4.78 2.67 3.08
N MET A 147 -4.30 1.59 2.46
CA MET A 147 -4.32 0.25 3.08
C MET A 147 -3.55 0.26 4.40
N ALA A 148 -2.36 0.85 4.42
CA ALA A 148 -1.52 0.95 5.60
C ALA A 148 -2.19 1.77 6.73
N VAL A 149 -2.89 2.86 6.42
CA VAL A 149 -3.70 3.60 7.41
C VAL A 149 -4.78 2.70 8.02
N LYS A 150 -5.49 1.92 7.20
CA LYS A 150 -6.52 0.98 7.68
C LYS A 150 -5.91 -0.11 8.55
N ILE A 151 -4.78 -0.68 8.15
CA ILE A 151 -4.03 -1.69 8.92
C ILE A 151 -3.59 -1.14 10.28
N GLY A 152 -3.18 0.12 10.34
CA GLY A 152 -2.82 0.81 11.59
C GLY A 152 -4.01 1.19 12.50
N GLY A 153 -5.26 0.86 12.11
CA GLY A 153 -6.47 1.13 12.88
C GLY A 153 -7.16 2.45 12.54
N GLY A 154 -6.67 3.20 11.57
CA GLY A 154 -7.34 4.40 11.06
C GLY A 154 -8.46 4.09 10.07
N GLY A 155 -9.14 5.13 9.62
CA GLY A 155 -10.17 5.06 8.59
C GLY A 155 -9.72 5.68 7.27
N ASN A 156 -10.33 5.24 6.18
CA ASN A 156 -10.10 5.86 4.88
C ASN A 156 -11.16 6.94 4.63
N HIS A 157 -10.74 8.14 4.26
CA HIS A 157 -11.55 9.13 3.58
C HIS A 157 -11.61 8.78 2.08
N ARG A 158 -12.28 9.58 1.26
CA ARG A 158 -12.39 9.36 -0.18
C ARG A 158 -11.04 9.02 -0.82
N ILE A 159 -11.06 8.08 -1.76
CA ILE A 159 -9.86 7.61 -2.46
C ILE A 159 -9.44 8.59 -3.54
N GLY A 160 -10.42 9.11 -4.29
CA GLY A 160 -10.18 9.99 -5.42
C GLY A 160 -11.11 11.19 -5.45
N LEU A 161 -11.32 11.72 -6.64
CA LEU A 161 -12.32 12.75 -6.90
C LEU A 161 -13.65 12.15 -7.35
N PHE A 162 -13.67 10.84 -7.57
CA PHE A 162 -14.76 10.09 -8.19
C PHE A 162 -15.69 9.39 -7.19
N ASP A 163 -15.26 9.16 -5.96
CA ASP A 163 -15.98 8.34 -4.99
C ASP A 163 -16.70 9.12 -3.90
N MET A 164 -16.46 10.45 -3.79
CA MET A 164 -17.16 11.31 -2.84
C MET A 164 -17.04 12.79 -3.23
N ILE A 165 -18.14 13.52 -3.16
CA ILE A 165 -18.13 14.99 -3.30
C ILE A 165 -17.62 15.61 -1.98
N LEU A 166 -16.63 16.47 -2.11
CA LEU A 166 -16.08 17.28 -1.01
C LEU A 166 -16.01 18.74 -1.47
N LEU A 167 -16.95 19.55 -1.02
CA LEU A 167 -16.92 20.99 -1.25
C LEU A 167 -15.89 21.64 -0.33
N LYS A 168 -15.09 22.52 -0.89
CA LYS A 168 -14.07 23.31 -0.21
C LYS A 168 -14.30 24.80 -0.48
N ASP A 169 -13.55 25.66 0.18
CA ASP A 169 -13.53 27.12 0.01
C ASP A 169 -13.60 27.55 -1.47
N ASN A 170 -12.62 27.14 -2.28
CA ASN A 170 -12.61 27.46 -3.72
C ASN A 170 -13.88 27.03 -4.46
N HIS A 171 -14.48 25.87 -4.12
CA HIS A 171 -15.72 25.44 -4.73
C HIS A 171 -16.89 26.34 -4.33
N VAL A 172 -16.91 26.81 -3.09
CA VAL A 172 -17.93 27.69 -2.57
C VAL A 172 -17.80 29.07 -3.22
N ASP A 173 -16.58 29.60 -3.33
CA ASP A 173 -16.29 30.89 -3.95
C ASP A 173 -16.70 30.95 -5.43
N PHE A 174 -16.21 29.96 -6.21
CA PHE A 174 -16.55 29.88 -7.63
C PHE A 174 -18.02 29.52 -7.93
N ALA A 175 -18.72 28.90 -6.99
CA ALA A 175 -20.15 28.65 -7.12
C ALA A 175 -21.01 29.87 -6.80
N GLY A 176 -20.42 30.93 -6.24
CA GLY A 176 -21.16 32.11 -5.76
C GLY A 176 -21.85 31.90 -4.41
N GLY A 177 -21.20 31.12 -3.51
CA GLY A 177 -21.64 30.87 -2.15
C GLY A 177 -22.00 29.43 -1.84
N ILE A 178 -22.05 29.12 -0.56
CA ILE A 178 -22.26 27.74 -0.07
C ILE A 178 -23.60 27.16 -0.48
N HIS A 179 -24.68 27.96 -0.48
CA HIS A 179 -26.00 27.51 -0.88
C HIS A 179 -26.00 27.03 -2.34
N ASN A 180 -25.42 27.81 -3.24
CA ASN A 180 -25.30 27.45 -4.65
C ASN A 180 -24.44 26.21 -4.85
N ALA A 181 -23.30 26.13 -4.18
CA ALA A 181 -22.42 24.97 -4.26
C ALA A 181 -23.12 23.66 -3.85
N VAL A 182 -23.83 23.68 -2.71
CA VAL A 182 -24.57 22.52 -2.20
C VAL A 182 -25.74 22.14 -3.11
N SER A 183 -26.53 23.13 -3.61
CA SER A 183 -27.67 22.88 -4.49
C SER A 183 -27.21 22.22 -5.79
N ARG A 184 -26.18 22.78 -6.46
CA ARG A 184 -25.61 22.22 -7.69
C ARG A 184 -25.04 20.80 -7.46
N ALA A 185 -24.38 20.56 -6.33
CA ALA A 185 -23.86 19.24 -5.99
C ALA A 185 -24.98 18.20 -5.82
N LYS A 186 -26.08 18.57 -5.16
CA LYS A 186 -27.26 17.70 -5.02
C LYS A 186 -27.93 17.39 -6.37
N GLU A 187 -28.08 18.38 -7.24
CA GLU A 187 -28.63 18.17 -8.61
C GLU A 187 -27.73 17.24 -9.42
N TYR A 188 -26.43 17.45 -9.38
CA TYR A 188 -25.47 16.58 -10.05
C TYR A 188 -25.54 15.12 -9.57
N CYS A 189 -25.67 14.89 -8.25
CA CYS A 189 -25.83 13.54 -7.71
C CYS A 189 -27.11 12.87 -8.19
N LYS A 190 -28.25 13.61 -8.23
CA LYS A 190 -29.53 13.09 -8.75
C LYS A 190 -29.44 12.69 -10.22
N ALA A 191 -28.78 13.52 -11.05
CA ALA A 191 -28.64 13.27 -12.48
C ALA A 191 -27.73 12.08 -12.81
N LYS A 192 -26.73 11.80 -11.96
CA LYS A 192 -25.76 10.72 -12.22
C LYS A 192 -26.10 9.39 -11.60
N VAL A 193 -27.27 9.25 -10.89
CA VAL A 193 -27.68 7.99 -10.24
C VAL A 193 -26.45 7.16 -9.83
N ARG A 194 -25.67 7.69 -8.90
CA ARG A 194 -24.62 6.90 -8.24
C ARG A 194 -25.23 6.43 -6.94
N THR A 195 -25.79 5.24 -7.02
CA THR A 195 -26.07 4.42 -5.86
C THR A 195 -24.79 4.19 -5.07
#